data_533b4774a9f5204b61c33520dcc9bdc2
#
_entry.id   533b4774a9f5204b61c33520dcc9bdc2
#
_cell.length_a   1.000
_cell.length_b   1.000
_cell.length_c   1.000
_cell.angle_alpha   90.00
_cell.angle_beta   90.00
_cell.angle_gamma   90.00
#
_symmetry.space_group_name_H-M   'P 1'
#
loop_
_entity.id
_entity.type
_entity.pdbx_description
1 polymer ?
#
loop_
_entity_poly.entity_id
_entity_poly.type
_entity_poly.pdbx_seq_one_letter_code
_entity_poly.pdbx_strand_id
1 'polypeptide(L)'
;MNKGIEIARGKTKVLYENPGQPHQLVVAQTDQISSGDGVRRNVIAGKGRLAAQTTARVFRLLNLCGLPTHYLTGGEDDDNNEMVVRRANMIPLEVVTRGVAAGSFAKRNPGLARGTLLVPHVIEFFFKDDAAHDPMIAPDQIVARNIAAPQEVGAMTELARLTFDILSHAWRKRDVMLVDLKIEFGRLAGGENQGQLVIADVIDNDSWRIWPQAREELMLDKQLYRNLETVDEPALQIVKQAYERVADFVGTFPVMRSGMVAVIADSASQVERTNEIVKALGQLGVPTVRHVANAASTPGFVLQLMQQLEASFARLIEIPVGENELLRSMLDAASSAPVVDGRDEIGRVVMQCAKLFGLEDTVLFGRTLLMQANARSAVLHADASLQQAPPMSPKAALG
;
A
#
# COMPACT_ATOMS: atom_id res chain seq x y z
N MET A 1 2.15 17.90 -20.45
CA MET A 1 1.01 17.13 -21.04
C MET A 1 0.11 18.08 -21.86
N ASN A 2 -0.61 17.56 -22.87
CA ASN A 2 -1.61 18.39 -23.57
C ASN A 2 -2.89 18.42 -22.70
N LYS A 3 -3.28 19.62 -22.24
CA LYS A 3 -4.47 19.84 -21.39
C LYS A 3 -5.62 20.35 -22.24
N GLY A 4 -6.80 19.79 -22.05
CA GLY A 4 -8.05 20.31 -22.58
C GLY A 4 -8.65 21.43 -21.72
N ILE A 5 -9.97 21.49 -21.69
CA ILE A 5 -10.72 22.51 -20.95
C ILE A 5 -10.58 22.26 -19.43
N GLU A 6 -10.48 23.34 -18.65
CA GLU A 6 -10.57 23.28 -17.19
C GLU A 6 -11.98 22.83 -16.79
N ILE A 7 -12.06 21.75 -16.00
CA ILE A 7 -13.33 21.18 -15.52
C ILE A 7 -13.67 21.67 -14.13
N ALA A 8 -12.67 21.74 -13.24
CA ALA A 8 -12.85 22.14 -11.86
C ALA A 8 -11.55 22.68 -11.27
N ARG A 9 -11.69 23.59 -10.31
CA ARG A 9 -10.57 24.15 -9.55
C ARG A 9 -10.80 24.02 -8.06
N GLY A 10 -9.90 23.30 -7.40
CA GLY A 10 -9.86 23.19 -5.94
C GLY A 10 -8.90 24.17 -5.29
N LYS A 11 -8.68 23.98 -3.99
CA LYS A 11 -7.77 24.82 -3.17
C LYS A 11 -6.29 24.68 -3.58
N THR A 12 -5.85 23.49 -4.02
CA THR A 12 -4.45 23.17 -4.32
C THR A 12 -4.24 22.48 -5.67
N LYS A 13 -5.28 22.24 -6.45
CA LYS A 13 -5.22 21.51 -7.72
C LYS A 13 -6.27 22.01 -8.71
N VAL A 14 -6.02 21.77 -9.99
CA VAL A 14 -6.94 22.06 -11.11
C VAL A 14 -7.12 20.79 -11.93
N LEU A 15 -8.35 20.50 -12.31
CA LEU A 15 -8.71 19.36 -13.15
C LEU A 15 -8.98 19.82 -14.58
N TYR A 16 -8.36 19.15 -15.54
CA TYR A 16 -8.55 19.39 -16.96
C TYR A 16 -9.02 18.12 -17.67
N GLU A 17 -9.71 18.29 -18.79
CA GLU A 17 -9.92 17.22 -19.74
C GLU A 17 -8.57 16.68 -20.26
N ASN A 18 -8.53 15.38 -20.54
CA ASN A 18 -7.44 14.77 -21.30
C ASN A 18 -7.92 14.60 -22.75
N PRO A 19 -7.44 15.41 -23.72
CA PRO A 19 -7.96 15.40 -25.08
C PRO A 19 -7.87 14.01 -25.72
N GLY A 20 -8.99 13.56 -26.31
CA GLY A 20 -9.07 12.22 -26.92
C GLY A 20 -9.22 11.05 -25.94
N GLN A 21 -9.28 11.31 -24.64
CA GLN A 21 -9.40 10.32 -23.58
C GLN A 21 -10.53 10.65 -22.60
N PRO A 22 -11.81 10.42 -22.93
CA PRO A 22 -12.96 10.90 -22.16
C PRO A 22 -13.05 10.32 -20.74
N HIS A 23 -12.40 9.16 -20.49
CA HIS A 23 -12.37 8.50 -19.20
C HIS A 23 -11.13 8.84 -18.37
N GLN A 24 -10.36 9.84 -18.80
CA GLN A 24 -9.16 10.32 -18.12
C GLN A 24 -9.24 11.81 -17.83
N LEU A 25 -8.51 12.26 -16.83
CA LEU A 25 -8.32 13.66 -16.47
C LEU A 25 -6.85 13.97 -16.34
N VAL A 26 -6.48 15.21 -16.56
CA VAL A 26 -5.18 15.77 -16.15
C VAL A 26 -5.40 16.55 -14.86
N VAL A 27 -4.68 16.17 -13.82
CA VAL A 27 -4.65 16.85 -12.51
C VAL A 27 -3.37 17.67 -12.44
N ALA A 28 -3.49 18.99 -12.35
CA ALA A 28 -2.36 19.90 -12.17
C ALA A 28 -2.35 20.43 -10.73
N GLN A 29 -1.29 20.14 -9.98
CA GLN A 29 -1.09 20.67 -8.63
C GLN A 29 -0.67 22.14 -8.69
N THR A 30 -1.09 22.95 -7.70
CA THR A 30 -0.75 24.37 -7.63
C THR A 30 0.23 24.64 -6.49
N ASP A 31 0.90 25.78 -6.57
CA ASP A 31 1.82 26.26 -5.53
C ASP A 31 1.10 26.80 -4.28
N GLN A 32 -0.23 26.75 -4.26
CA GLN A 32 -1.02 27.22 -3.11
C GLN A 32 -0.94 26.24 -1.95
N ILE A 33 -0.85 26.82 -0.75
CA ILE A 33 -1.03 26.13 0.54
C ILE A 33 -2.07 26.86 1.36
N SER A 34 -2.95 26.14 2.05
CA SER A 34 -4.00 26.74 2.86
C SER A 34 -4.20 26.00 4.17
N SER A 35 -4.69 26.68 5.20
CA SER A 35 -5.12 26.10 6.48
C SER A 35 -6.36 26.83 7.03
N GLY A 36 -7.03 26.20 8.01
CA GLY A 36 -8.23 26.77 8.62
C GLY A 36 -9.35 26.99 7.58
N ASP A 37 -9.71 25.96 6.84
CA ASP A 37 -10.73 25.97 5.77
C ASP A 37 -10.51 27.05 4.71
N GLY A 38 -9.21 27.38 4.48
CA GLY A 38 -8.81 28.38 3.48
C GLY A 38 -8.75 29.82 4.00
N VAL A 39 -8.92 30.05 5.29
CA VAL A 39 -8.72 31.38 5.92
C VAL A 39 -7.28 31.87 5.75
N ARG A 40 -6.30 30.99 5.99
CA ARG A 40 -4.89 31.28 5.72
C ARG A 40 -4.52 30.68 4.37
N ARG A 41 -3.99 31.50 3.46
CA ARG A 41 -3.55 31.07 2.11
C ARG A 41 -2.24 31.76 1.76
N ASN A 42 -1.29 30.97 1.24
CA ASN A 42 -0.01 31.46 0.74
C ASN A 42 0.36 30.70 -0.55
N VAL A 43 1.36 31.19 -1.24
CA VAL A 43 1.97 30.57 -2.41
C VAL A 43 3.40 30.20 -2.05
N ILE A 44 3.78 28.96 -2.29
CA ILE A 44 5.16 28.47 -2.12
C ILE A 44 5.64 28.01 -3.48
N ALA A 45 6.52 28.77 -4.11
CA ALA A 45 7.01 28.48 -5.46
C ALA A 45 7.61 27.08 -5.57
N GLY A 46 7.09 26.27 -6.51
CA GLY A 46 7.50 24.89 -6.74
C GLY A 46 6.82 23.85 -5.84
N LYS A 47 5.97 24.24 -4.87
CA LYS A 47 5.23 23.30 -4.01
C LYS A 47 4.33 22.38 -4.83
N GLY A 48 3.69 22.88 -5.88
CA GLY A 48 2.80 22.09 -6.76
C GLY A 48 3.53 20.91 -7.39
N ARG A 49 4.76 21.14 -7.87
CA ARG A 49 5.61 20.07 -8.40
C ARG A 49 5.93 19.02 -7.34
N LEU A 50 6.35 19.43 -6.14
CA LEU A 50 6.67 18.52 -5.04
C LEU A 50 5.45 17.69 -4.60
N ALA A 51 4.27 18.31 -4.55
CA ALA A 51 3.01 17.62 -4.25
C ALA A 51 2.64 16.59 -5.33
N ALA A 52 2.84 16.94 -6.62
CA ALA A 52 2.65 16.01 -7.74
C ALA A 52 3.60 14.82 -7.65
N GLN A 53 4.90 15.07 -7.43
CA GLN A 53 5.90 14.01 -7.27
C GLN A 53 5.57 13.07 -6.11
N THR A 54 5.24 13.61 -4.95
CA THR A 54 4.87 12.82 -3.80
C THR A 54 3.66 11.94 -4.08
N THR A 55 2.58 12.55 -4.61
CA THR A 55 1.34 11.85 -4.93
C THR A 55 1.55 10.75 -5.99
N ALA A 56 2.22 11.07 -7.10
CA ALA A 56 2.46 10.13 -8.19
C ALA A 56 3.28 8.91 -7.74
N ARG A 57 4.36 9.14 -7.00
CA ARG A 57 5.23 8.09 -6.47
C ARG A 57 4.53 7.21 -5.44
N VAL A 58 3.70 7.79 -4.57
CA VAL A 58 2.85 7.04 -3.64
C VAL A 58 1.85 6.17 -4.39
N PHE A 59 1.11 6.71 -5.34
CA PHE A 59 0.16 5.92 -6.12
C PHE A 59 0.84 4.84 -6.96
N ARG A 60 2.01 5.12 -7.52
CA ARG A 60 2.82 4.11 -8.21
C ARG A 60 3.17 2.94 -7.28
N LEU A 61 3.62 3.22 -6.05
CA LEU A 61 3.87 2.18 -5.05
C LEU A 61 2.62 1.36 -4.77
N LEU A 62 1.47 2.01 -4.54
CA LEU A 62 0.20 1.32 -4.29
C LEU A 62 -0.23 0.45 -5.48
N ASN A 63 -0.10 0.95 -6.72
CA ASN A 63 -0.35 0.19 -7.95
C ASN A 63 0.57 -1.03 -8.06
N LEU A 64 1.86 -0.89 -7.76
CA LEU A 64 2.83 -2.00 -7.74
C LEU A 64 2.47 -3.06 -6.69
N CYS A 65 1.88 -2.66 -5.57
CA CYS A 65 1.33 -3.57 -4.55
C CYS A 65 0.01 -4.23 -4.97
N GLY A 66 -0.62 -3.76 -6.05
CA GLY A 66 -1.90 -4.28 -6.57
C GLY A 66 -3.14 -3.60 -6.00
N LEU A 67 -3.00 -2.48 -5.27
CA LEU A 67 -4.15 -1.71 -4.79
C LEU A 67 -4.79 -0.91 -5.94
N PRO A 68 -6.11 -0.84 -6.03
CA PRO A 68 -6.79 -0.07 -7.07
C PRO A 68 -6.69 1.43 -6.78
N THR A 69 -6.01 2.17 -7.66
CA THR A 69 -5.95 3.64 -7.60
C THR A 69 -6.47 4.27 -8.88
N HIS A 70 -6.79 5.55 -8.87
CA HIS A 70 -7.16 6.26 -10.09
C HIS A 70 -5.93 6.66 -10.94
N TYR A 71 -4.73 6.63 -10.40
CA TYR A 71 -3.51 7.10 -11.03
C TYR A 71 -3.09 6.23 -12.21
N LEU A 72 -2.67 6.88 -13.30
CA LEU A 72 -2.14 6.23 -14.49
C LEU A 72 -0.67 6.56 -14.72
N THR A 73 -0.30 7.85 -14.85
CA THR A 73 1.05 8.27 -15.17
C THR A 73 1.29 9.77 -14.92
N GLY A 74 2.54 10.20 -14.97
CA GLY A 74 2.97 11.59 -14.87
C GLY A 74 3.17 12.07 -13.44
N GLY A 75 3.82 13.20 -13.28
CA GLY A 75 4.13 13.81 -11.99
C GLY A 75 5.28 13.17 -11.21
N GLU A 76 5.84 12.04 -11.67
CA GLU A 76 6.95 11.36 -10.99
C GLU A 76 8.30 12.06 -11.19
N ASP A 77 8.49 12.68 -12.34
CA ASP A 77 9.73 13.31 -12.78
C ASP A 77 9.77 14.81 -12.48
N ASP A 78 10.97 15.38 -12.54
CA ASP A 78 11.31 16.65 -11.91
C ASP A 78 10.71 17.92 -12.53
N ASP A 79 10.13 17.87 -13.73
CA ASP A 79 9.77 19.08 -14.47
C ASP A 79 8.27 19.36 -14.56
N ASN A 80 7.42 18.52 -13.89
CA ASN A 80 5.98 18.57 -14.16
C ASN A 80 5.15 18.47 -12.87
N ASN A 81 4.18 19.35 -12.72
CA ASN A 81 3.17 19.31 -11.65
C ASN A 81 1.86 18.61 -12.06
N GLU A 82 1.87 17.83 -13.14
CA GLU A 82 0.70 17.23 -13.77
C GLU A 82 0.71 15.71 -13.74
N MET A 83 -0.46 15.13 -13.44
CA MET A 83 -0.70 13.68 -13.46
C MET A 83 -1.88 13.37 -14.36
N VAL A 84 -1.85 12.22 -15.03
CA VAL A 84 -3.01 11.64 -15.71
C VAL A 84 -3.64 10.61 -14.79
N VAL A 85 -4.94 10.75 -14.60
CA VAL A 85 -5.73 9.87 -13.74
C VAL A 85 -6.98 9.36 -14.45
N ARG A 86 -7.51 8.21 -14.04
CA ARG A 86 -8.84 7.75 -14.47
C ARG A 86 -9.92 8.67 -13.89
N ARG A 87 -10.91 9.03 -14.69
CA ARG A 87 -12.05 9.82 -14.23
C ARG A 87 -12.85 8.98 -13.23
N ALA A 88 -13.13 9.55 -12.07
CA ALA A 88 -13.90 8.91 -11.02
C ALA A 88 -14.97 9.85 -10.46
N ASN A 89 -16.13 9.29 -10.14
CA ASN A 89 -17.16 9.95 -9.36
C ASN A 89 -16.76 9.84 -7.88
N MET A 90 -16.35 10.95 -7.29
CA MET A 90 -15.85 10.96 -5.92
C MET A 90 -16.96 10.64 -4.93
N ILE A 91 -16.65 9.80 -3.95
CA ILE A 91 -17.49 9.56 -2.79
C ILE A 91 -17.19 10.71 -1.81
N PRO A 92 -18.20 11.44 -1.31
CA PRO A 92 -18.00 12.63 -0.46
C PRO A 92 -17.59 12.25 0.97
N LEU A 93 -16.55 11.44 1.09
CA LEU A 93 -15.99 10.97 2.37
C LEU A 93 -14.48 11.13 2.39
N GLU A 94 -13.96 11.57 3.53
CA GLU A 94 -12.57 11.39 3.90
C GLU A 94 -12.45 10.19 4.82
N VAL A 95 -11.52 9.28 4.54
CA VAL A 95 -11.25 8.11 5.37
C VAL A 95 -9.89 8.29 6.03
N VAL A 96 -9.88 8.35 7.35
CA VAL A 96 -8.66 8.62 8.13
C VAL A 96 -8.29 7.40 8.95
N THR A 97 -7.13 6.81 8.62
CA THR A 97 -6.52 5.74 9.43
C THR A 97 -5.54 6.33 10.42
N ARG A 98 -5.69 5.94 11.69
CA ARG A 98 -4.87 6.44 12.79
C ARG A 98 -4.06 5.32 13.41
N GLY A 99 -2.74 5.42 13.32
CA GLY A 99 -1.79 4.52 13.99
C GLY A 99 -1.31 5.04 15.33
N VAL A 100 -1.43 6.36 15.57
CA VAL A 100 -0.95 7.02 16.78
C VAL A 100 -1.97 8.06 17.26
N ALA A 101 -2.16 8.17 18.56
CA ALA A 101 -3.02 9.18 19.17
C ALA A 101 -2.42 10.59 19.01
N ALA A 102 -2.91 11.36 18.02
CA ALA A 102 -2.46 12.71 17.71
C ALA A 102 -3.62 13.58 17.17
N GLY A 103 -3.34 14.85 16.94
CA GLY A 103 -4.25 15.80 16.30
C GLY A 103 -5.65 15.83 16.93
N SER A 104 -6.68 15.84 16.10
CA SER A 104 -8.09 15.85 16.54
C SER A 104 -8.51 14.58 17.29
N PHE A 105 -7.89 13.43 16.99
CA PHE A 105 -8.16 12.18 17.70
C PHE A 105 -7.77 12.30 19.18
N ALA A 106 -6.56 12.74 19.48
CA ALA A 106 -6.11 12.95 20.87
C ALA A 106 -6.97 13.96 21.62
N LYS A 107 -7.44 15.02 20.94
CA LYS A 107 -8.35 16.02 21.54
C LYS A 107 -9.70 15.43 21.95
N ARG A 108 -10.24 14.50 21.13
CA ARG A 108 -11.51 13.81 21.43
C ARG A 108 -11.37 12.68 22.45
N ASN A 109 -10.16 12.21 22.70
CA ASN A 109 -9.85 11.11 23.61
C ASN A 109 -8.84 11.55 24.69
N PRO A 110 -9.22 12.47 25.61
CA PRO A 110 -8.27 13.07 26.57
C PRO A 110 -7.71 12.08 27.59
N GLY A 111 -8.32 10.90 27.73
CA GLY A 111 -7.80 9.81 28.57
C GLY A 111 -6.64 9.04 27.95
N LEU A 112 -6.33 9.25 26.67
CA LEU A 112 -5.22 8.64 25.95
C LEU A 112 -4.06 9.63 25.85
N ALA A 113 -2.86 9.20 26.30
CA ALA A 113 -1.67 10.02 26.15
C ALA A 113 -1.37 10.25 24.66
N ARG A 114 -0.97 11.51 24.32
CA ARG A 114 -0.51 11.83 22.96
C ARG A 114 0.72 10.99 22.63
N GLY A 115 0.77 10.46 21.41
CA GLY A 115 1.84 9.55 20.98
C GLY A 115 1.58 8.07 21.27
N THR A 116 0.48 7.71 21.96
CA THR A 116 0.10 6.31 22.18
C THR A 116 -0.16 5.60 20.84
N LEU A 117 0.45 4.43 20.66
CA LEU A 117 0.18 3.57 19.50
C LEU A 117 -1.23 2.99 19.57
N LEU A 118 -1.95 3.03 18.46
CA LEU A 118 -3.29 2.48 18.34
C LEU A 118 -3.23 1.11 17.65
N VAL A 119 -3.50 0.05 18.40
CA VAL A 119 -3.48 -1.33 17.91
C VAL A 119 -4.77 -2.03 18.35
N PRO A 120 -5.64 -2.44 17.41
CA PRO A 120 -5.58 -2.19 15.96
C PRO A 120 -5.69 -0.70 15.61
N HIS A 121 -5.30 -0.35 14.37
CA HIS A 121 -5.47 1.02 13.87
C HIS A 121 -6.94 1.43 13.92
N VAL A 122 -7.18 2.70 14.24
CA VAL A 122 -8.54 3.27 14.24
C VAL A 122 -8.82 3.87 12.87
N ILE A 123 -9.97 3.54 12.29
CA ILE A 123 -10.43 4.09 11.01
C ILE A 123 -11.67 4.92 11.25
N GLU A 124 -11.63 6.17 10.85
CA GLU A 124 -12.69 7.16 11.01
C GLU A 124 -13.15 7.66 9.64
N PHE A 125 -14.43 7.92 9.48
CA PHE A 125 -15.01 8.54 8.30
C PHE A 125 -15.47 9.96 8.62
N PHE A 126 -15.24 10.88 7.69
CA PHE A 126 -15.69 12.26 7.77
C PHE A 126 -16.47 12.58 6.49
N PHE A 127 -17.62 13.20 6.64
CA PHE A 127 -18.44 13.64 5.52
C PHE A 127 -17.91 14.98 5.02
N LYS A 128 -17.64 15.09 3.71
CA LYS A 128 -17.12 16.33 3.09
C LYS A 128 -18.22 17.38 3.05
N ASP A 129 -18.17 18.30 3.99
CA ASP A 129 -19.04 19.46 4.11
C ASP A 129 -18.22 20.63 4.70
N ASP A 130 -17.64 21.43 3.81
CA ASP A 130 -16.79 22.58 4.20
C ASP A 130 -17.55 23.52 5.18
N ALA A 131 -18.87 23.68 5.04
CA ALA A 131 -19.67 24.56 5.90
C ALA A 131 -19.85 24.00 7.31
N ALA A 132 -19.86 22.67 7.45
CA ALA A 132 -19.96 21.97 8.73
C ALA A 132 -18.60 21.47 9.26
N HIS A 133 -17.49 21.89 8.66
CA HIS A 133 -16.11 21.49 9.03
C HIS A 133 -15.87 19.97 8.97
N ASP A 134 -16.36 19.32 7.93
CA ASP A 134 -16.19 17.89 7.66
C ASP A 134 -16.51 17.02 8.91
N PRO A 135 -17.80 16.91 9.30
CA PRO A 135 -18.18 16.20 10.51
C PRO A 135 -17.91 14.71 10.41
N MET A 136 -17.55 14.10 11.55
CA MET A 136 -17.43 12.65 11.65
C MET A 136 -18.78 11.99 11.36
N ILE A 137 -18.77 10.89 10.60
CA ILE A 137 -19.95 10.10 10.24
C ILE A 137 -19.70 8.61 10.53
N ALA A 138 -20.64 7.95 11.16
CA ALA A 138 -20.56 6.53 11.44
C ALA A 138 -20.88 5.66 10.19
N PRO A 139 -20.34 4.44 10.07
CA PRO A 139 -20.59 3.54 8.94
C PRO A 139 -22.07 3.29 8.63
N ASP A 140 -22.91 3.11 9.66
CA ASP A 140 -24.35 2.93 9.53
C ASP A 140 -25.05 4.19 8.98
N GLN A 141 -24.60 5.37 9.37
CA GLN A 141 -25.12 6.64 8.84
C GLN A 141 -24.70 6.86 7.36
N ILE A 142 -23.52 6.41 6.94
CA ILE A 142 -23.10 6.44 5.53
C ILE A 142 -24.07 5.64 4.68
N VAL A 143 -24.41 4.44 5.13
CA VAL A 143 -25.37 3.55 4.45
C VAL A 143 -26.79 4.14 4.48
N ALA A 144 -27.26 4.59 5.64
CA ALA A 144 -28.59 5.16 5.79
C ALA A 144 -28.83 6.41 4.93
N ARG A 145 -27.75 7.20 4.67
CA ARG A 145 -27.80 8.38 3.79
C ARG A 145 -27.57 8.05 2.31
N ASN A 146 -27.43 6.76 1.94
CA ASN A 146 -27.12 6.30 0.58
C ASN A 146 -25.85 6.93 -0.02
N ILE A 147 -24.84 7.25 0.80
CA ILE A 147 -23.56 7.78 0.35
C ILE A 147 -22.73 6.65 -0.28
N ALA A 148 -22.70 5.50 0.41
CA ALA A 148 -22.06 4.28 -0.06
C ALA A 148 -22.80 3.04 0.43
N ALA A 149 -22.73 1.95 -0.35
CA ALA A 149 -23.28 0.65 0.03
C ALA A 149 -22.47 0.01 1.18
N PRO A 150 -23.05 -0.90 1.98
CA PRO A 150 -22.30 -1.58 3.06
C PRO A 150 -21.02 -2.24 2.59
N GLN A 151 -21.02 -2.87 1.41
CA GLN A 151 -19.85 -3.51 0.80
C GLN A 151 -18.76 -2.50 0.44
N GLU A 152 -19.16 -1.31 -0.02
CA GLU A 152 -18.21 -0.23 -0.33
C GLU A 152 -17.58 0.35 0.95
N VAL A 153 -18.36 0.52 2.02
CA VAL A 153 -17.84 0.96 3.34
C VAL A 153 -16.81 -0.05 3.86
N GLY A 154 -17.11 -1.34 3.77
CA GLY A 154 -16.17 -2.41 4.11
C GLY A 154 -14.90 -2.38 3.26
N ALA A 155 -15.05 -2.21 1.94
CA ALA A 155 -13.93 -2.11 1.01
C ALA A 155 -13.07 -0.86 1.25
N MET A 156 -13.67 0.30 1.49
CA MET A 156 -12.95 1.53 1.86
C MET A 156 -12.15 1.35 3.16
N THR A 157 -12.74 0.72 4.17
CA THR A 157 -12.09 0.41 5.43
C THR A 157 -10.86 -0.46 5.22
N GLU A 158 -10.98 -1.56 4.46
CA GLU A 158 -9.87 -2.48 4.21
C GLU A 158 -8.79 -1.84 3.32
N LEU A 159 -9.15 -1.13 2.26
CA LEU A 159 -8.19 -0.40 1.43
C LEU A 159 -7.45 0.69 2.20
N ALA A 160 -8.14 1.40 3.11
CA ALA A 160 -7.50 2.41 3.96
C ALA A 160 -6.49 1.77 4.91
N ARG A 161 -6.84 0.63 5.53
CA ARG A 161 -5.92 -0.14 6.38
C ARG A 161 -4.70 -0.62 5.61
N LEU A 162 -4.90 -1.27 4.44
CA LEU A 162 -3.81 -1.75 3.60
C LEU A 162 -2.89 -0.62 3.14
N THR A 163 -3.48 0.51 2.71
CA THR A 163 -2.71 1.69 2.31
C THR A 163 -1.85 2.23 3.45
N PHE A 164 -2.43 2.32 4.65
CA PHE A 164 -1.70 2.77 5.85
C PHE A 164 -0.56 1.82 6.21
N ASP A 165 -0.79 0.50 6.18
CA ASP A 165 0.22 -0.51 6.52
C ASP A 165 1.39 -0.50 5.52
N ILE A 166 1.11 -0.39 4.21
CA ILE A 166 2.12 -0.31 3.15
C ILE A 166 2.96 0.96 3.30
N LEU A 167 2.31 2.11 3.49
CA LEU A 167 3.02 3.38 3.65
C LEU A 167 3.78 3.43 4.98
N SER A 168 3.24 2.88 6.06
CA SER A 168 3.96 2.76 7.34
C SER A 168 5.23 1.92 7.20
N HIS A 169 5.17 0.82 6.44
CA HIS A 169 6.34 0.00 6.14
C HIS A 169 7.39 0.79 5.34
N ALA A 170 6.96 1.53 4.30
CA ALA A 170 7.84 2.35 3.48
C ALA A 170 8.51 3.48 4.29
N TRP A 171 7.74 4.21 5.09
CA TRP A 171 8.22 5.29 5.95
C TRP A 171 9.19 4.81 7.02
N ARG A 172 8.89 3.68 7.68
CA ARG A 172 9.78 3.09 8.70
C ARG A 172 11.18 2.82 8.18
N LYS A 173 11.33 2.47 6.90
CA LYS A 173 12.63 2.29 6.25
C LYS A 173 13.43 3.59 6.09
N ARG A 174 12.83 4.72 6.35
CA ARG A 174 13.44 6.06 6.37
C ARG A 174 13.53 6.64 7.79
N ASP A 175 13.33 5.77 8.80
CA ASP A 175 13.27 6.19 10.21
C ASP A 175 12.18 7.27 10.44
N VAL A 176 11.05 7.12 9.74
CA VAL A 176 9.89 8.01 9.85
C VAL A 176 8.67 7.22 10.31
N MET A 177 7.98 7.71 11.32
CA MET A 177 6.71 7.18 11.79
C MET A 177 5.55 7.81 11.01
N LEU A 178 4.71 6.99 10.38
CA LEU A 178 3.41 7.42 9.87
C LEU A 178 2.41 7.42 11.03
N VAL A 179 1.92 8.58 11.39
CA VAL A 179 1.03 8.82 12.55
C VAL A 179 -0.43 8.61 12.19
N ASP A 180 -0.87 9.26 11.14
CA ASP A 180 -2.19 9.09 10.53
C ASP A 180 -2.14 9.37 9.03
N LEU A 181 -3.16 8.89 8.33
CA LEU A 181 -3.29 9.04 6.89
C LEU A 181 -4.76 9.28 6.53
N LYS A 182 -5.02 10.31 5.76
CA LYS A 182 -6.31 10.61 5.13
C LYS A 182 -6.26 10.22 3.66
N ILE A 183 -7.23 9.44 3.19
CA ILE A 183 -7.41 9.13 1.77
C ILE A 183 -8.87 9.32 1.36
N GLU A 184 -9.07 9.50 0.07
CA GLU A 184 -10.38 9.66 -0.54
C GLU A 184 -10.62 8.57 -1.58
N PHE A 185 -11.88 8.31 -1.86
CA PHE A 185 -12.29 7.25 -2.77
C PHE A 185 -13.23 7.77 -3.85
N GLY A 186 -13.23 7.10 -4.99
CA GLY A 186 -14.17 7.34 -6.07
C GLY A 186 -14.55 6.06 -6.78
N ARG A 187 -15.65 6.11 -7.55
CA ARG A 187 -16.07 5.06 -8.46
C ARG A 187 -15.67 5.46 -9.87
N LEU A 188 -14.96 4.60 -10.60
CA LEU A 188 -14.55 4.89 -11.98
C LEU A 188 -15.77 5.24 -12.84
N ALA A 189 -15.70 6.38 -13.55
CA ALA A 189 -16.83 6.94 -14.29
C ALA A 189 -17.02 6.32 -15.68
N GLY A 190 -16.10 5.46 -16.14
CA GLY A 190 -16.19 4.82 -17.45
C GLY A 190 -15.02 3.87 -17.73
N GLY A 191 -15.03 3.24 -18.92
CA GLY A 191 -14.06 2.25 -19.35
C GLY A 191 -14.38 0.83 -18.84
N GLU A 192 -13.45 -0.11 -19.02
CA GLU A 192 -13.64 -1.54 -18.69
C GLU A 192 -14.03 -1.78 -17.22
N ASN A 193 -13.56 -0.91 -16.31
CA ASN A 193 -13.76 -1.06 -14.87
C ASN A 193 -14.74 -0.02 -14.32
N GLN A 194 -15.74 0.39 -15.11
CA GLN A 194 -16.74 1.35 -14.65
C GLN A 194 -17.42 0.88 -13.36
N GLY A 195 -17.54 1.77 -12.39
CA GLY A 195 -18.10 1.49 -11.06
C GLY A 195 -17.09 0.91 -10.06
N GLN A 196 -15.89 0.49 -10.49
CA GLN A 196 -14.87 0.02 -9.56
C GLN A 196 -14.49 1.10 -8.56
N LEU A 197 -14.48 0.72 -7.26
CA LEU A 197 -13.96 1.55 -6.19
C LEU A 197 -12.44 1.67 -6.30
N VAL A 198 -11.94 2.90 -6.26
CA VAL A 198 -10.51 3.21 -6.33
C VAL A 198 -10.11 4.24 -5.29
N ILE A 199 -8.86 4.15 -4.81
CA ILE A 199 -8.21 5.23 -4.06
C ILE A 199 -7.96 6.37 -5.04
N ALA A 200 -8.38 7.56 -4.67
CA ALA A 200 -8.37 8.72 -5.55
C ALA A 200 -7.89 9.98 -4.83
N ASP A 201 -8.03 11.14 -5.46
CA ASP A 201 -7.56 12.43 -5.02
C ASP A 201 -6.02 12.52 -4.98
N VAL A 202 -5.43 12.96 -3.89
CA VAL A 202 -3.99 13.11 -3.71
C VAL A 202 -3.55 12.48 -2.39
N ILE A 203 -2.32 11.97 -2.35
CA ILE A 203 -1.65 11.55 -1.12
C ILE A 203 -0.30 12.27 -1.08
N ASP A 204 -0.25 13.37 -0.31
CA ASP A 204 0.92 14.21 -0.15
C ASP A 204 1.04 14.73 1.30
N ASN A 205 1.84 15.77 1.51
CA ASN A 205 2.06 16.37 2.84
C ASN A 205 0.76 16.89 3.51
N ASP A 206 -0.32 17.07 2.76
CA ASP A 206 -1.62 17.48 3.27
C ASP A 206 -2.45 16.28 3.77
N SER A 207 -2.05 15.06 3.39
CA SER A 207 -2.83 13.83 3.60
C SER A 207 -2.42 13.04 4.83
N TRP A 208 -1.25 13.31 5.40
CA TRP A 208 -0.70 12.54 6.53
C TRP A 208 -0.08 13.41 7.62
N ARG A 209 0.21 12.76 8.76
CA ARG A 209 1.21 13.20 9.73
C ARG A 209 2.36 12.21 9.73
N ILE A 210 3.56 12.73 9.64
CA ILE A 210 4.79 11.95 9.61
C ILE A 210 5.82 12.54 10.56
N TRP A 211 6.36 11.68 11.43
CA TRP A 211 7.31 12.08 12.46
C TRP A 211 8.66 11.35 12.28
N PRO A 212 9.71 11.99 11.75
CA PRO A 212 11.06 11.44 11.75
C PRO A 212 11.48 11.02 13.16
N GLN A 213 12.15 9.86 13.28
CA GLN A 213 12.61 9.29 14.56
C GLN A 213 11.48 9.13 15.61
N ALA A 214 10.25 9.02 15.18
CA ALA A 214 9.05 9.02 16.02
C ALA A 214 8.92 10.28 16.92
N ARG A 215 9.49 11.42 16.51
CA ARG A 215 9.52 12.67 17.25
C ARG A 215 8.65 13.72 16.56
N GLU A 216 7.61 14.19 17.28
CA GLU A 216 6.65 15.14 16.72
C GLU A 216 7.29 16.49 16.36
N GLU A 217 8.29 16.94 17.11
CA GLU A 217 9.01 18.20 16.85
C GLU A 217 9.80 18.19 15.54
N LEU A 218 10.04 16.99 14.96
CA LEU A 218 10.70 16.81 13.66
C LEU A 218 9.71 16.62 12.50
N MET A 219 8.42 16.89 12.70
CA MET A 219 7.37 16.69 11.68
C MET A 219 7.73 17.30 10.32
N LEU A 220 7.30 16.62 9.23
CA LEU A 220 7.56 17.06 7.86
C LEU A 220 6.27 17.27 7.05
N ASP A 221 5.13 17.25 7.72
CA ASP A 221 3.81 17.39 7.10
C ASP A 221 3.27 18.82 7.19
N LYS A 222 2.06 19.05 6.68
CA LYS A 222 1.39 20.35 6.67
C LYS A 222 1.19 20.96 8.06
N GLN A 223 1.36 20.20 9.15
CA GLN A 223 1.25 20.75 10.49
C GLN A 223 2.33 21.82 10.76
N LEU A 224 3.49 21.73 10.10
CA LEU A 224 4.49 22.81 10.12
C LEU A 224 3.87 24.15 9.72
N TYR A 225 3.17 24.21 8.58
CA TYR A 225 2.51 25.42 8.11
C TYR A 225 1.39 25.88 9.06
N ARG A 226 0.63 24.93 9.63
CA ARG A 226 -0.44 25.25 10.60
C ARG A 226 0.09 25.84 11.88
N ASN A 227 1.28 25.43 12.31
CA ASN A 227 1.94 25.87 13.55
C ASN A 227 2.66 27.23 13.42
N LEU A 228 2.81 27.78 12.20
CA LEU A 228 3.46 29.08 12.02
C LEU A 228 2.64 30.18 12.70
N GLU A 229 3.26 30.89 13.63
CA GLU A 229 2.69 32.11 14.25
C GLU A 229 2.72 33.26 13.24
N THR A 230 3.86 33.46 12.60
CA THR A 230 4.06 34.44 11.53
C THR A 230 4.37 33.74 10.23
N VAL A 231 3.75 34.18 9.12
CA VAL A 231 3.98 33.62 7.80
C VAL A 231 4.77 34.62 6.97
N ASP A 232 6.08 34.51 7.06
CA ASP A 232 7.05 35.25 6.27
C ASP A 232 7.79 34.34 5.28
N GLU A 233 8.62 34.91 4.42
CA GLU A 233 9.37 34.14 3.43
C GLU A 233 10.30 33.08 4.05
N PRO A 234 11.09 33.36 5.12
CA PRO A 234 11.87 32.35 5.79
C PRO A 234 11.04 31.17 6.34
N ALA A 235 9.88 31.45 6.94
CA ALA A 235 8.98 30.42 7.44
C ALA A 235 8.40 29.55 6.32
N LEU A 236 8.00 30.14 5.19
CA LEU A 236 7.54 29.42 4.01
C LEU A 236 8.65 28.58 3.38
N GLN A 237 9.90 29.03 3.42
CA GLN A 237 11.05 28.26 2.94
C GLN A 237 11.29 27.01 3.79
N ILE A 238 11.10 27.06 5.11
CA ILE A 238 11.16 25.89 5.99
C ILE A 238 10.07 24.86 5.59
N VAL A 239 8.86 25.33 5.34
CA VAL A 239 7.77 24.43 4.86
C VAL A 239 8.14 23.80 3.52
N LYS A 240 8.69 24.59 2.58
CA LYS A 240 9.14 24.07 1.27
C LYS A 240 10.20 22.98 1.42
N GLN A 241 11.21 23.19 2.26
CA GLN A 241 12.26 22.20 2.53
C GLN A 241 11.69 20.90 3.09
N ALA A 242 10.62 20.96 3.92
CA ALA A 242 9.95 19.76 4.38
C ALA A 242 9.27 19.00 3.23
N TYR A 243 8.62 19.70 2.27
CA TYR A 243 8.05 19.10 1.08
C TYR A 243 9.12 18.48 0.17
N GLU A 244 10.24 19.14 -0.04
CA GLU A 244 11.40 18.62 -0.77
C GLU A 244 11.90 17.32 -0.14
N ARG A 245 12.16 17.31 1.16
CA ARG A 245 12.61 16.14 1.90
C ARG A 245 11.62 14.98 1.81
N VAL A 246 10.32 15.24 1.86
CA VAL A 246 9.28 14.21 1.69
C VAL A 246 9.30 13.64 0.28
N ALA A 247 9.37 14.47 -0.76
CA ALA A 247 9.45 14.03 -2.14
C ALA A 247 10.69 13.14 -2.39
N ASP A 248 11.84 13.48 -1.80
CA ASP A 248 13.07 12.67 -1.86
C ASP A 248 12.88 11.30 -1.19
N PHE A 249 12.32 11.27 0.02
CA PHE A 249 12.04 10.01 0.71
C PHE A 249 11.10 9.11 -0.08
N VAL A 250 9.99 9.65 -0.58
CA VAL A 250 9.00 8.90 -1.34
C VAL A 250 9.57 8.40 -2.67
N GLY A 251 10.52 9.13 -3.28
CA GLY A 251 11.24 8.69 -4.47
C GLY A 251 12.00 7.36 -4.31
N THR A 252 12.29 6.98 -3.07
CA THR A 252 13.03 5.76 -2.74
C THR A 252 12.15 4.64 -2.15
N PHE A 253 10.83 4.80 -2.08
CA PHE A 253 9.92 3.81 -1.51
C PHE A 253 9.90 2.46 -2.25
N PRO A 254 9.78 2.40 -3.57
CA PRO A 254 9.78 1.15 -4.30
C PRO A 254 11.22 0.65 -4.54
N VAL A 255 11.91 0.31 -3.47
CA VAL A 255 13.20 -0.40 -3.59
C VAL A 255 12.91 -1.89 -3.74
N MET A 256 12.84 -2.37 -4.97
CA MET A 256 12.90 -3.81 -5.24
C MET A 256 14.36 -4.24 -5.02
N ARG A 257 14.62 -4.95 -3.92
CA ARG A 257 15.94 -5.53 -3.68
C ARG A 257 16.07 -6.86 -4.41
N SER A 258 17.23 -7.09 -5.00
CA SER A 258 17.57 -8.36 -5.62
C SER A 258 17.64 -9.46 -4.54
N GLY A 259 16.77 -10.43 -4.64
CA GLY A 259 16.80 -11.66 -3.86
C GLY A 259 16.34 -12.80 -4.74
N MET A 260 16.59 -14.04 -4.33
CA MET A 260 16.20 -15.22 -5.09
C MET A 260 15.71 -16.33 -4.17
N VAL A 261 14.75 -17.11 -4.64
CA VAL A 261 14.33 -18.36 -4.02
C VAL A 261 14.88 -19.52 -4.84
N ALA A 262 15.64 -20.39 -4.22
CA ALA A 262 16.06 -21.65 -4.80
C ALA A 262 15.08 -22.76 -4.41
N VAL A 263 14.40 -23.33 -5.40
CA VAL A 263 13.48 -24.46 -5.19
C VAL A 263 14.21 -25.73 -5.63
N ILE A 264 14.43 -26.65 -4.69
CA ILE A 264 15.29 -27.82 -4.87
C ILE A 264 14.44 -29.09 -4.74
N ALA A 265 14.25 -29.79 -5.85
CA ALA A 265 13.64 -31.11 -5.85
C ALA A 265 14.70 -32.20 -5.61
N ASP A 266 14.43 -33.15 -4.71
CA ASP A 266 15.34 -34.25 -4.41
C ASP A 266 15.25 -35.41 -5.45
N SER A 267 14.22 -35.37 -6.30
CA SER A 267 13.98 -36.39 -7.31
C SER A 267 13.11 -35.88 -8.47
N ALA A 268 13.13 -36.62 -9.57
CA ALA A 268 12.30 -36.29 -10.75
C ALA A 268 10.78 -36.38 -10.43
N SER A 269 10.36 -37.14 -9.43
CA SER A 269 8.96 -37.23 -9.00
C SER A 269 8.41 -35.94 -8.39
N GLN A 270 9.27 -35.03 -7.95
CA GLN A 270 8.91 -33.76 -7.32
C GLN A 270 8.87 -32.56 -8.29
N VAL A 271 9.05 -32.81 -9.60
CA VAL A 271 9.12 -31.75 -10.61
C VAL A 271 7.83 -30.96 -10.70
N GLU A 272 6.68 -31.63 -10.64
CA GLU A 272 5.36 -30.97 -10.74
C GLU A 272 5.17 -30.00 -9.55
N ARG A 273 5.37 -30.47 -8.32
CA ARG A 273 5.29 -29.65 -7.12
C ARG A 273 6.27 -28.46 -7.14
N THR A 274 7.48 -28.69 -7.60
CA THR A 274 8.49 -27.63 -7.77
C THR A 274 8.01 -26.56 -8.75
N ASN A 275 7.39 -26.96 -9.86
CA ASN A 275 6.81 -26.04 -10.84
C ASN A 275 5.66 -25.22 -10.26
N GLU A 276 4.79 -25.84 -9.46
CA GLU A 276 3.69 -25.14 -8.79
C GLU A 276 4.20 -24.08 -7.81
N ILE A 277 5.21 -24.39 -6.99
CA ILE A 277 5.83 -23.43 -6.08
C ILE A 277 6.47 -22.27 -6.87
N VAL A 278 7.27 -22.58 -7.90
CA VAL A 278 7.91 -21.54 -8.76
C VAL A 278 6.87 -20.65 -9.41
N LYS A 279 5.78 -21.22 -9.95
CA LYS A 279 4.68 -20.47 -10.56
C LYS A 279 4.00 -19.54 -9.54
N ALA A 280 3.71 -20.04 -8.36
CA ALA A 280 3.03 -19.26 -7.31
C ALA A 280 3.90 -18.13 -6.76
N LEU A 281 5.21 -18.36 -6.58
CA LEU A 281 6.16 -17.30 -6.23
C LEU A 281 6.29 -16.25 -7.35
N GLY A 282 6.32 -16.67 -8.60
CA GLY A 282 6.36 -15.81 -9.78
C GLY A 282 5.13 -14.88 -9.87
N GLN A 283 3.94 -15.33 -9.47
CA GLN A 283 2.74 -14.49 -9.41
C GLN A 283 2.88 -13.33 -8.42
N LEU A 284 3.67 -13.50 -7.36
CA LEU A 284 4.00 -12.43 -6.42
C LEU A 284 5.18 -11.57 -6.91
N GLY A 285 5.83 -11.95 -8.01
CA GLY A 285 7.01 -11.28 -8.53
C GLY A 285 8.29 -11.61 -7.77
N VAL A 286 8.35 -12.77 -7.10
CA VAL A 286 9.56 -13.27 -6.43
C VAL A 286 10.44 -13.99 -7.44
N PRO A 287 11.69 -13.57 -7.66
CA PRO A 287 12.62 -14.28 -8.52
C PRO A 287 12.92 -15.68 -7.97
N THR A 288 12.91 -16.68 -8.85
CA THR A 288 13.14 -18.07 -8.47
C THR A 288 14.16 -18.74 -9.39
N VAL A 289 14.95 -19.63 -8.81
CA VAL A 289 15.75 -20.62 -9.55
C VAL A 289 15.28 -22.03 -9.15
N ARG A 290 15.16 -22.91 -10.13
CA ARG A 290 14.78 -24.29 -9.92
C ARG A 290 15.95 -25.22 -10.15
N HIS A 291 16.18 -26.13 -9.20
CA HIS A 291 17.11 -27.24 -9.37
C HIS A 291 16.36 -28.57 -9.12
N VAL A 292 16.58 -29.55 -9.97
CA VAL A 292 16.07 -30.92 -9.79
C VAL A 292 17.27 -31.84 -9.66
N ALA A 293 17.45 -32.42 -8.48
CA ALA A 293 18.45 -33.45 -8.27
C ALA A 293 18.13 -34.68 -9.11
N ASN A 294 19.11 -35.25 -9.75
CA ASN A 294 19.01 -36.52 -10.47
C ASN A 294 19.84 -37.58 -9.75
N ALA A 295 19.81 -38.82 -10.24
CA ALA A 295 20.56 -39.91 -9.65
C ALA A 295 22.08 -39.69 -9.58
N ALA A 296 22.61 -38.76 -10.38
CA ALA A 296 24.01 -38.34 -10.39
C ALA A 296 24.28 -37.13 -9.45
N SER A 297 23.25 -36.47 -8.95
CA SER A 297 23.38 -35.33 -8.04
C SER A 297 23.68 -35.84 -6.62
N THR A 298 24.96 -35.81 -6.25
CA THR A 298 25.36 -36.10 -4.87
C THR A 298 24.96 -34.94 -3.94
N PRO A 299 24.74 -35.18 -2.64
CA PRO A 299 24.53 -34.09 -1.66
C PRO A 299 25.62 -33.02 -1.73
N GLY A 300 26.88 -33.39 -1.97
CA GLY A 300 27.98 -32.44 -2.14
C GLY A 300 27.84 -31.53 -3.36
N PHE A 301 27.25 -32.01 -4.47
CA PHE A 301 26.99 -31.17 -5.64
C PHE A 301 25.88 -30.13 -5.35
N VAL A 302 24.82 -30.53 -4.67
CA VAL A 302 23.75 -29.59 -4.28
C VAL A 302 24.30 -28.54 -3.34
N LEU A 303 25.10 -28.91 -2.34
CA LEU A 303 25.74 -27.99 -1.42
C LEU A 303 26.65 -27.00 -2.16
N GLN A 304 27.46 -27.46 -3.10
CA GLN A 304 28.32 -26.59 -3.91
C GLN A 304 27.49 -25.60 -4.77
N LEU A 305 26.37 -26.05 -5.35
CA LEU A 305 25.46 -25.20 -6.09
C LEU A 305 24.88 -24.12 -5.17
N MET A 306 24.44 -24.46 -3.96
CA MET A 306 23.88 -23.54 -2.98
C MET A 306 24.92 -22.48 -2.56
N GLN A 307 26.15 -22.88 -2.29
CA GLN A 307 27.26 -21.96 -1.98
C GLN A 307 27.53 -20.98 -3.14
N GLN A 308 27.43 -21.43 -4.37
CA GLN A 308 27.57 -20.56 -5.55
C GLN A 308 26.41 -19.56 -5.65
N LEU A 309 25.18 -19.99 -5.37
CA LEU A 309 24.01 -19.13 -5.37
C LEU A 309 24.06 -18.11 -4.23
N GLU A 310 24.45 -18.52 -3.01
CA GLU A 310 24.69 -17.61 -1.87
C GLU A 310 25.74 -16.54 -2.19
N ALA A 311 26.83 -16.90 -2.84
CA ALA A 311 27.85 -15.96 -3.27
C ALA A 311 27.36 -14.99 -4.35
N SER A 312 26.36 -15.40 -5.14
CA SER A 312 25.83 -14.61 -6.27
C SER A 312 24.65 -13.70 -5.86
N PHE A 313 23.95 -14.02 -4.77
CA PHE A 313 22.75 -13.30 -4.34
C PHE A 313 22.86 -12.87 -2.90
N ALA A 314 22.65 -11.59 -2.64
CA ALA A 314 22.70 -11.01 -1.29
C ALA A 314 21.59 -11.57 -0.36
N ARG A 315 20.58 -12.22 -0.92
CA ARG A 315 19.45 -12.83 -0.18
C ARG A 315 18.98 -14.06 -0.93
N LEU A 316 19.11 -15.20 -0.29
CA LEU A 316 18.67 -16.48 -0.78
C LEU A 316 17.69 -17.11 0.23
N ILE A 317 16.63 -17.76 -0.27
CA ILE A 317 15.79 -18.67 0.52
C ILE A 317 15.81 -20.00 -0.18
N GLU A 318 16.01 -21.07 0.58
CA GLU A 318 16.08 -22.43 0.09
C GLU A 318 14.79 -23.19 0.38
N ILE A 319 14.25 -23.87 -0.62
CA ILE A 319 13.04 -24.68 -0.50
C ILE A 319 13.37 -26.10 -0.95
N PRO A 320 13.77 -27.00 -0.01
CA PRO A 320 13.88 -28.42 -0.32
C PRO A 320 12.49 -29.04 -0.49
N VAL A 321 12.28 -29.68 -1.64
CA VAL A 321 11.06 -30.42 -1.97
C VAL A 321 11.38 -31.90 -2.00
N GLY A 322 10.64 -32.72 -1.23
CA GLY A 322 10.84 -34.17 -1.11
C GLY A 322 11.16 -34.60 0.33
N GLU A 323 11.49 -35.87 0.48
CA GLU A 323 11.63 -36.53 1.81
C GLU A 323 13.10 -36.82 2.20
N ASN A 324 14.07 -36.34 1.43
CA ASN A 324 15.46 -36.60 1.72
C ASN A 324 15.93 -35.79 2.96
N GLU A 325 15.85 -36.43 4.14
CA GLU A 325 16.23 -35.82 5.42
C GLU A 325 17.73 -35.46 5.47
N LEU A 326 18.59 -36.23 4.77
CA LEU A 326 20.00 -35.90 4.70
C LEU A 326 20.25 -34.58 4.00
N LEU A 327 19.59 -34.37 2.87
CA LEU A 327 19.68 -33.10 2.13
C LEU A 327 19.20 -31.93 2.98
N ARG A 328 18.09 -32.08 3.72
CA ARG A 328 17.58 -31.05 4.63
C ARG A 328 18.55 -30.74 5.74
N SER A 329 19.04 -31.77 6.43
CA SER A 329 20.02 -31.62 7.50
C SER A 329 21.33 -30.95 7.02
N MET A 330 21.73 -31.19 5.78
CA MET A 330 22.90 -30.53 5.20
C MET A 330 22.63 -29.06 4.88
N LEU A 331 21.45 -28.72 4.35
CA LEU A 331 21.06 -27.33 4.10
C LEU A 331 20.95 -26.55 5.41
N ASP A 332 20.30 -27.11 6.42
CA ASP A 332 20.16 -26.51 7.74
C ASP A 332 21.53 -26.30 8.45
N ALA A 333 22.47 -27.19 8.23
CA ALA A 333 23.78 -27.15 8.91
C ALA A 333 24.83 -26.30 8.16
N ALA A 334 24.73 -26.16 6.84
CA ALA A 334 25.78 -25.62 6.01
C ALA A 334 25.39 -24.31 5.27
N SER A 335 24.11 -23.98 5.21
CA SER A 335 23.60 -22.76 4.56
C SER A 335 23.38 -21.65 5.58
N SER A 336 23.74 -20.42 5.22
CA SER A 336 23.36 -19.22 5.98
C SER A 336 21.97 -18.69 5.56
N ALA A 337 21.39 -19.26 4.51
CA ALA A 337 20.09 -18.89 3.98
C ALA A 337 18.95 -19.47 4.81
N PRO A 338 17.82 -18.76 4.99
CA PRO A 338 16.62 -19.35 5.57
C PRO A 338 16.10 -20.52 4.74
N VAL A 339 15.78 -21.64 5.40
CA VAL A 339 15.19 -22.83 4.77
C VAL A 339 13.68 -22.87 5.04
N VAL A 340 12.89 -23.07 3.98
CA VAL A 340 11.43 -23.20 4.04
C VAL A 340 11.04 -24.60 3.57
N ASP A 341 10.21 -25.31 4.36
CA ASP A 341 9.84 -26.68 4.04
C ASP A 341 8.91 -26.75 2.80
N GLY A 342 9.43 -27.22 1.69
CA GLY A 342 8.69 -27.38 0.44
C GLY A 342 7.63 -28.49 0.47
N ARG A 343 7.52 -29.30 1.54
CA ARG A 343 6.45 -30.30 1.73
C ARG A 343 5.17 -29.67 2.26
N ASP A 344 5.25 -28.50 2.88
CA ASP A 344 4.07 -27.75 3.35
C ASP A 344 3.13 -27.42 2.20
N GLU A 345 1.88 -27.10 2.54
CA GLU A 345 0.91 -26.60 1.56
C GLU A 345 1.51 -25.43 0.76
N ILE A 346 1.35 -25.44 -0.56
CA ILE A 346 2.00 -24.46 -1.48
C ILE A 346 1.72 -23.01 -1.05
N GLY A 347 0.48 -22.70 -0.66
CA GLY A 347 0.13 -21.38 -0.16
C GLY A 347 0.92 -20.98 1.08
N ARG A 348 1.24 -21.92 1.96
CA ARG A 348 2.04 -21.68 3.17
C ARG A 348 3.51 -21.45 2.82
N VAL A 349 4.08 -22.26 1.94
CA VAL A 349 5.46 -22.10 1.43
C VAL A 349 5.64 -20.72 0.81
N VAL A 350 4.75 -20.34 -0.11
CA VAL A 350 4.77 -19.04 -0.78
C VAL A 350 4.66 -17.89 0.22
N MET A 351 3.76 -18.02 1.20
CA MET A 351 3.56 -17.00 2.23
C MET A 351 4.79 -16.82 3.13
N GLN A 352 5.47 -17.88 3.51
CA GLN A 352 6.68 -17.79 4.31
C GLN A 352 7.80 -17.08 3.55
N CYS A 353 8.04 -17.44 2.28
CA CYS A 353 9.02 -16.77 1.42
C CYS A 353 8.68 -15.29 1.23
N ALA A 354 7.40 -14.98 0.93
CA ALA A 354 6.95 -13.61 0.72
C ALA A 354 7.12 -12.75 1.97
N LYS A 355 6.87 -13.28 3.16
CA LYS A 355 7.10 -12.58 4.44
C LYS A 355 8.58 -12.29 4.68
N LEU A 356 9.46 -13.26 4.42
CA LEU A 356 10.91 -13.07 4.61
C LEU A 356 11.47 -11.98 3.70
N PHE A 357 11.11 -11.98 2.41
CA PHE A 357 11.51 -10.91 1.49
C PHE A 357 10.82 -9.59 1.80
N GLY A 358 9.56 -9.62 2.16
CA GLY A 358 8.75 -8.45 2.47
C GLY A 358 9.27 -7.62 3.65
N LEU A 359 10.13 -8.18 4.51
CA LEU A 359 10.79 -7.40 5.56
C LEU A 359 11.55 -6.20 5.00
N GLU A 360 12.07 -6.29 3.77
CA GLU A 360 12.84 -5.21 3.16
C GLU A 360 12.27 -4.68 1.84
N ASP A 361 11.44 -5.44 1.15
CA ASP A 361 10.78 -5.06 -0.10
C ASP A 361 9.34 -4.61 0.19
N THR A 362 9.09 -3.31 0.09
CA THR A 362 7.76 -2.74 0.38
C THR A 362 6.70 -3.17 -0.63
N VAL A 363 7.07 -3.40 -1.89
CA VAL A 363 6.11 -3.88 -2.92
C VAL A 363 5.68 -5.30 -2.60
N LEU A 364 6.63 -6.18 -2.28
CA LEU A 364 6.33 -7.56 -1.92
C LEU A 364 5.57 -7.65 -0.58
N PHE A 365 5.92 -6.79 0.40
CA PHE A 365 5.15 -6.64 1.62
C PHE A 365 3.68 -6.30 1.33
N GLY A 366 3.44 -5.30 0.48
CA GLY A 366 2.09 -4.87 0.10
C GLY A 366 1.31 -5.96 -0.64
N ARG A 367 1.93 -6.64 -1.61
CA ARG A 367 1.32 -7.78 -2.31
C ARG A 367 0.95 -8.92 -1.36
N THR A 368 1.82 -9.19 -0.39
CA THR A 368 1.56 -10.22 0.64
C THR A 368 0.36 -9.84 1.51
N LEU A 369 0.27 -8.59 1.95
CA LEU A 369 -0.88 -8.09 2.70
C LEU A 369 -2.18 -8.20 1.89
N LEU A 370 -2.16 -7.80 0.63
CA LEU A 370 -3.33 -7.88 -0.25
C LEU A 370 -3.77 -9.34 -0.46
N MET A 371 -2.83 -10.26 -0.66
CA MET A 371 -3.14 -11.68 -0.78
C MET A 371 -3.80 -12.23 0.50
N GLN A 372 -3.32 -11.84 1.69
CA GLN A 372 -3.92 -12.24 2.96
C GLN A 372 -5.33 -11.66 3.14
N ALA A 373 -5.53 -10.39 2.76
CA ALA A 373 -6.83 -9.74 2.81
C ALA A 373 -7.86 -10.42 1.90
N ASN A 374 -7.45 -10.75 0.67
CA ASN A 374 -8.30 -11.47 -0.29
C ASN A 374 -8.67 -12.87 0.20
N ALA A 375 -7.70 -13.62 0.76
CA ALA A 375 -7.96 -14.94 1.32
C ALA A 375 -8.93 -14.88 2.50
N ARG A 376 -8.75 -13.90 3.41
CA ARG A 376 -9.67 -13.66 4.53
C ARG A 376 -11.08 -13.31 4.04
N SER A 377 -11.20 -12.45 3.06
CA SER A 377 -12.49 -12.07 2.46
C SER A 377 -13.21 -13.28 1.87
N ALA A 378 -12.49 -14.14 1.14
CA ALA A 378 -13.05 -15.35 0.56
C ALA A 378 -13.62 -16.31 1.62
N VAL A 379 -12.91 -16.49 2.74
CA VAL A 379 -13.40 -17.32 3.87
C VAL A 379 -14.66 -16.72 4.50
N LEU A 380 -14.69 -15.41 4.73
CA LEU A 380 -15.87 -14.75 5.31
C LEU A 380 -17.09 -14.83 4.39
N HIS A 381 -16.89 -14.70 3.07
CA HIS A 381 -17.98 -14.87 2.10
C HIS A 381 -18.50 -16.31 2.07
N ALA A 382 -17.62 -17.31 2.13
CA ALA A 382 -18.01 -18.71 2.17
C ALA A 382 -18.82 -19.04 3.45
N ASP A 383 -18.38 -18.54 4.61
CA ASP A 383 -19.09 -18.70 5.88
C ASP A 383 -20.48 -18.05 5.87
N ALA A 384 -20.58 -16.81 5.37
CA ALA A 384 -21.87 -16.14 5.22
C ALA A 384 -22.84 -16.88 4.30
N SER A 385 -22.32 -17.50 3.21
CA SER A 385 -23.11 -18.32 2.29
C SER A 385 -23.61 -19.60 2.96
N LEU A 386 -22.80 -20.24 3.82
CA LEU A 386 -23.21 -21.42 4.59
C LEU A 386 -24.28 -21.10 5.63
N GLN A 387 -24.19 -19.94 6.29
CA GLN A 387 -25.19 -19.50 7.28
C GLN A 387 -26.55 -19.17 6.63
N GLN A 388 -26.57 -18.78 5.36
CA GLN A 388 -27.80 -18.53 4.59
C GLN A 388 -28.35 -19.77 3.90
N ALA A 389 -27.63 -20.90 3.86
CA ALA A 389 -28.12 -22.13 3.29
C ALA A 389 -29.29 -22.68 4.15
N PRO A 390 -30.38 -23.15 3.53
CA PRO A 390 -31.46 -23.76 4.28
C PRO A 390 -30.93 -25.00 5.02
N PRO A 391 -31.42 -25.28 6.26
CA PRO A 391 -30.96 -26.42 7.04
C PRO A 391 -31.10 -27.70 6.21
N MET A 392 -30.03 -28.47 6.12
CA MET A 392 -30.03 -29.75 5.41
C MET A 392 -31.17 -30.62 5.96
N SER A 393 -32.04 -31.07 5.07
CA SER A 393 -33.15 -31.95 5.47
C SER A 393 -32.58 -33.26 6.02
N PRO A 394 -33.13 -33.79 7.14
CA PRO A 394 -32.59 -34.98 7.78
C PRO A 394 -32.59 -36.25 6.91
N LYS A 395 -33.20 -36.21 5.72
CA LYS A 395 -33.27 -37.34 4.80
C LYS A 395 -32.03 -37.54 3.90
N ALA A 396 -31.08 -36.60 3.88
CA ALA A 396 -29.88 -36.71 3.05
C ALA A 396 -28.65 -37.27 3.83
N ALA A 397 -28.81 -37.60 5.12
CA ALA A 397 -27.73 -38.11 5.97
C ALA A 397 -27.72 -39.64 6.11
N LEU A 398 -28.56 -40.39 5.35
CA LEU A 398 -28.67 -41.83 5.40
C LEU A 398 -28.71 -42.46 3.97
N GLY A 399 -27.88 -41.94 3.07
CA GLY A 399 -27.68 -42.50 1.74
C GLY A 399 -26.20 -42.73 1.49
#